data_3e9ca54872cfca5a08990c151c458ad3
#
_entry.id   3e9ca54872cfca5a08990c151c458ad3
#
_cell.length_a   1.000
_cell.length_b   1.000
_cell.length_c   1.000
_cell.angle_alpha   90.00
_cell.angle_beta   90.00
_cell.angle_gamma   90.00
#
_symmetry.space_group_name_H-M   'P 1'
#
loop_
_entity.id
_entity.type
_entity.pdbx_description
1 polymer ?
#
loop_
_entity_poly.entity_id
_entity_poly.type
_entity_poly.pdbx_seq_one_letter_code
_entity_poly.pdbx_strand_id
1 'polypeptide(L)'
;MSRIKYSPYRGFTIIELMAAIPVMAVFLLMAGQLFVSCLHTFRAADLRAQHLSQRRGLIRELRQDVATAAQLQLQGAHGLICHYGKKRLVLWMVNANGTVARMWQDGKNSPRPQYWPALLPALHFHITAHGDVELNWLVGQRRVRETLTSPMTQSAEMGSGQ
;
A
#
# COMPACT_ATOMS: atom_id res chain seq x y z
N MET A 1 11.29 75.15 -4.74
CA MET A 1 11.39 74.52 -6.07
C MET A 1 12.30 73.31 -6.02
N SER A 2 11.72 72.09 -5.98
CA SER A 2 12.47 70.83 -5.83
C SER A 2 12.82 70.31 -7.24
N ARG A 3 14.11 70.19 -7.56
CA ARG A 3 14.57 69.67 -8.87
C ARG A 3 14.49 68.14 -8.82
N ILE A 4 13.61 67.53 -9.56
CA ILE A 4 13.55 66.10 -9.81
C ILE A 4 14.77 65.70 -10.64
N LYS A 5 15.73 64.99 -10.02
CA LYS A 5 16.88 64.40 -10.74
C LYS A 5 16.36 63.17 -11.53
N TYR A 6 16.23 63.30 -12.83
CA TYR A 6 16.04 62.17 -13.73
C TYR A 6 17.34 61.37 -13.76
N SER A 7 17.28 60.13 -13.26
CA SER A 7 18.34 59.14 -13.45
C SER A 7 18.28 58.67 -14.92
N PRO A 8 19.37 58.73 -15.67
CA PRO A 8 19.37 58.22 -17.04
C PRO A 8 19.23 56.69 -16.97
N TYR A 9 18.11 56.16 -17.49
CA TYR A 9 17.95 54.73 -17.72
C TYR A 9 19.03 54.30 -18.73
N ARG A 10 20.05 53.55 -18.27
CA ARG A 10 20.99 52.88 -19.14
C ARG A 10 20.24 51.78 -19.89
N GLY A 11 19.97 52.00 -21.17
CA GLY A 11 19.43 50.97 -22.05
C GLY A 11 20.44 49.83 -22.18
N PHE A 12 19.93 48.59 -22.24
CA PHE A 12 20.75 47.41 -22.53
C PHE A 12 21.42 47.55 -23.89
N THR A 13 22.70 47.27 -23.94
CA THR A 13 23.43 47.20 -25.19
C THR A 13 23.10 45.92 -25.96
N ILE A 14 23.15 45.91 -27.27
CA ILE A 14 22.90 44.73 -28.11
C ILE A 14 23.87 43.59 -27.72
N ILE A 15 25.09 43.91 -27.32
CA ILE A 15 26.11 42.96 -26.89
C ILE A 15 25.69 42.28 -25.56
N GLU A 16 25.14 43.01 -24.60
CA GLU A 16 24.62 42.45 -23.34
C GLU A 16 23.44 41.50 -23.59
N LEU A 17 22.56 41.86 -24.53
CA LEU A 17 21.46 41.02 -24.94
C LEU A 17 21.95 39.71 -25.58
N MET A 18 22.92 39.81 -26.49
CA MET A 18 23.48 38.62 -27.15
C MET A 18 24.24 37.70 -26.19
N ALA A 19 24.82 38.21 -25.12
CA ALA A 19 25.45 37.42 -24.06
C ALA A 19 24.42 36.81 -23.09
N ALA A 20 23.32 37.50 -22.84
CA ALA A 20 22.29 37.01 -21.91
C ALA A 20 21.46 35.84 -22.48
N ILE A 21 21.21 35.81 -23.79
CA ILE A 21 20.39 34.75 -24.42
C ILE A 21 20.96 33.34 -24.19
N PRO A 22 22.24 33.04 -24.48
CA PRO A 22 22.77 31.69 -24.24
C PRO A 22 22.79 31.32 -22.76
N VAL A 23 23.05 32.24 -21.86
CA VAL A 23 23.00 31.99 -20.41
C VAL A 23 21.60 31.63 -19.96
N MET A 24 20.59 32.37 -20.42
CA MET A 24 19.18 32.08 -20.17
C MET A 24 18.76 30.70 -20.74
N ALA A 25 19.22 30.36 -21.93
CA ALA A 25 18.93 29.08 -22.57
C ALA A 25 19.49 27.90 -21.73
N VAL A 26 20.73 28.01 -21.28
CA VAL A 26 21.34 26.99 -20.41
C VAL A 26 20.56 26.87 -19.07
N PHE A 27 20.19 28.01 -18.49
CA PHE A 27 19.44 28.03 -17.25
C PHE A 27 18.06 27.35 -17.40
N LEU A 28 17.34 27.65 -18.50
CA LEU A 28 16.04 27.02 -18.81
C LEU A 28 16.17 25.50 -19.02
N LEU A 29 17.24 25.05 -19.70
CA LEU A 29 17.49 23.63 -19.89
C LEU A 29 17.74 22.93 -18.56
N MET A 30 18.56 23.51 -17.68
CA MET A 30 18.81 22.95 -16.34
C MET A 30 17.55 22.92 -15.47
N ALA A 31 16.78 24.01 -15.48
CA ALA A 31 15.50 24.07 -14.76
C ALA A 31 14.50 23.03 -15.29
N GLY A 32 14.44 22.83 -16.61
CA GLY A 32 13.62 21.80 -17.22
C GLY A 32 14.01 20.39 -16.81
N GLN A 33 15.31 20.07 -16.77
CA GLN A 33 15.79 18.76 -16.31
C GLN A 33 15.47 18.51 -14.84
N LEU A 34 15.66 19.52 -13.97
CA LEU A 34 15.30 19.41 -12.55
C LEU A 34 13.79 19.19 -12.38
N PHE A 35 12.96 19.91 -13.12
CA PHE A 35 11.52 19.75 -13.09
C PHE A 35 11.07 18.34 -13.48
N VAL A 36 11.60 17.81 -14.58
CA VAL A 36 11.33 16.43 -15.03
C VAL A 36 11.78 15.40 -13.97
N SER A 37 12.97 15.58 -13.40
CA SER A 37 13.47 14.71 -12.34
C SER A 37 12.58 14.72 -11.09
N CYS A 38 12.14 15.90 -10.66
CA CYS A 38 11.17 16.04 -9.57
C CYS A 38 9.85 15.31 -9.87
N LEU A 39 9.28 15.48 -11.08
CA LEU A 39 8.06 14.80 -11.47
C LEU A 39 8.19 13.27 -11.43
N HIS A 40 9.32 12.72 -11.89
CA HIS A 40 9.58 11.28 -11.79
C HIS A 40 9.64 10.80 -10.34
N THR A 41 10.30 11.56 -9.47
CA THR A 41 10.41 11.23 -8.05
C THR A 41 9.05 11.27 -7.36
N PHE A 42 8.22 12.29 -7.64
CA PHE A 42 6.87 12.39 -7.11
C PHE A 42 5.97 11.23 -7.56
N ARG A 43 6.00 10.86 -8.84
CA ARG A 43 5.23 9.71 -9.34
C ARG A 43 5.64 8.41 -8.68
N ALA A 44 6.95 8.19 -8.51
CA ALA A 44 7.45 7.00 -7.82
C ALA A 44 7.05 6.96 -6.33
N ALA A 45 7.05 8.11 -5.65
CA ALA A 45 6.60 8.24 -4.27
C ALA A 45 5.09 7.96 -4.14
N ASP A 46 4.27 8.50 -5.05
CA ASP A 46 2.82 8.31 -5.06
C ASP A 46 2.43 6.83 -5.26
N LEU A 47 3.06 6.15 -6.21
CA LEU A 47 2.86 4.72 -6.43
C LEU A 47 3.22 3.90 -5.18
N ARG A 48 4.33 4.22 -4.51
CA ARG A 48 4.71 3.55 -3.25
C ARG A 48 3.69 3.81 -2.14
N ALA A 49 3.20 5.05 -2.01
CA ALA A 49 2.18 5.41 -1.04
C ALA A 49 0.86 4.66 -1.29
N GLN A 50 0.43 4.54 -2.54
CA GLN A 50 -0.75 3.77 -2.93
C GLN A 50 -0.59 2.28 -2.57
N HIS A 51 0.54 1.66 -2.90
CA HIS A 51 0.82 0.27 -2.53
C HIS A 51 0.80 0.04 -1.02
N LEU A 52 1.40 0.95 -0.25
CA LEU A 52 1.38 0.86 1.22
C LEU A 52 -0.03 1.02 1.80
N SER A 53 -0.83 1.93 1.25
CA SER A 53 -2.22 2.15 1.64
C SER A 53 -3.09 0.91 1.37
N GLN A 54 -2.99 0.36 0.16
CA GLN A 54 -3.71 -0.86 -0.23
C GLN A 54 -3.32 -2.05 0.65
N ARG A 55 -2.01 -2.22 0.93
CA ARG A 55 -1.52 -3.28 1.81
C ARG A 55 -2.08 -3.14 3.24
N ARG A 56 -2.07 -1.93 3.80
CA ARG A 56 -2.66 -1.67 5.13
C ARG A 56 -4.16 -1.96 5.14
N GLY A 57 -4.87 -1.62 4.07
CA GLY A 57 -6.28 -1.95 3.89
C GLY A 57 -6.52 -3.45 3.91
N LEU A 58 -5.77 -4.21 3.12
CA LEU A 58 -5.85 -5.68 3.07
C LEU A 58 -5.61 -6.31 4.45
N ILE A 59 -4.52 -5.94 5.13
CA ILE A 59 -4.20 -6.51 6.47
C ILE A 59 -5.28 -6.14 7.48
N ARG A 60 -5.82 -4.93 7.45
CA ARG A 60 -6.90 -4.50 8.34
C ARG A 60 -8.16 -5.33 8.15
N GLU A 61 -8.59 -5.56 6.90
CA GLU A 61 -9.77 -6.37 6.61
C GLU A 61 -9.56 -7.84 6.99
N LEU A 62 -8.39 -8.39 6.68
CA LEU A 62 -8.04 -9.75 7.07
C LEU A 62 -8.03 -9.91 8.59
N ARG A 63 -7.46 -8.95 9.31
CA ARG A 63 -7.47 -8.94 10.79
C ARG A 63 -8.90 -8.88 11.32
N GLN A 64 -9.75 -8.08 10.73
CA GLN A 64 -11.16 -7.99 11.11
C GLN A 64 -11.88 -9.31 10.87
N ASP A 65 -11.65 -9.96 9.72
CA ASP A 65 -12.27 -11.25 9.41
C ASP A 65 -11.79 -12.34 10.36
N VAL A 66 -10.50 -12.42 10.66
CA VAL A 66 -9.95 -13.37 11.64
C VAL A 66 -10.50 -13.12 13.04
N ALA A 67 -10.57 -11.86 13.47
CA ALA A 67 -11.07 -11.49 14.80
C ALA A 67 -12.57 -11.75 14.99
N THR A 68 -13.36 -11.76 13.93
CA THR A 68 -14.81 -11.99 14.01
C THR A 68 -15.24 -13.38 13.60
N ALA A 69 -14.32 -14.20 13.08
CA ALA A 69 -14.60 -15.58 12.68
C ALA A 69 -14.89 -16.47 13.89
N ALA A 70 -15.93 -17.30 13.79
CA ALA A 70 -16.22 -18.34 14.79
C ALA A 70 -15.32 -19.57 14.63
N GLN A 71 -14.79 -19.82 13.43
CA GLN A 71 -13.87 -20.90 13.13
C GLN A 71 -12.98 -20.52 11.95
N LEU A 72 -11.73 -20.93 11.99
CA LEU A 72 -10.73 -20.72 10.97
C LEU A 72 -10.31 -22.05 10.36
N GLN A 73 -10.18 -22.11 9.05
CA GLN A 73 -9.75 -23.31 8.34
C GLN A 73 -8.78 -22.93 7.22
N LEU A 74 -7.70 -23.68 7.07
CA LEU A 74 -6.78 -23.52 5.94
C LEU A 74 -7.31 -24.29 4.72
N GLN A 75 -7.23 -23.65 3.57
CA GLN A 75 -7.42 -24.28 2.27
C GLN A 75 -6.08 -24.32 1.52
N GLY A 76 -5.26 -25.31 1.87
CA GLY A 76 -3.86 -25.36 1.42
C GLY A 76 -3.00 -24.26 2.07
N ALA A 77 -1.84 -23.98 1.47
CA ALA A 77 -0.92 -22.97 1.99
C ALA A 77 -1.30 -21.52 1.60
N HIS A 78 -2.20 -21.35 0.64
CA HIS A 78 -2.53 -20.07 0.04
C HIS A 78 -4.00 -19.65 0.23
N GLY A 79 -4.77 -20.44 0.99
CA GLY A 79 -6.18 -20.16 1.27
C GLY A 79 -6.49 -20.18 2.75
N LEU A 80 -7.33 -19.22 3.19
CA LEU A 80 -7.87 -19.14 4.53
C LEU A 80 -9.38 -18.97 4.46
N ILE A 81 -10.12 -19.82 5.16
CA ILE A 81 -11.56 -19.75 5.28
C ILE A 81 -11.91 -19.27 6.69
N CYS A 82 -12.64 -18.17 6.75
CA CYS A 82 -13.19 -17.62 7.97
C CYS A 82 -14.70 -17.93 8.02
N HIS A 83 -15.15 -18.74 8.96
CA HIS A 83 -16.55 -19.11 9.14
C HIS A 83 -17.24 -18.15 10.11
N TYR A 84 -18.36 -17.57 9.73
CA TYR A 84 -19.21 -16.70 10.56
C TYR A 84 -20.52 -17.42 10.90
N GLY A 85 -20.44 -18.46 11.70
CA GLY A 85 -21.59 -19.31 12.02
C GLY A 85 -21.93 -20.30 10.90
N LYS A 86 -23.21 -20.76 10.82
CA LYS A 86 -23.58 -21.94 10.00
C LYS A 86 -23.67 -21.69 8.49
N LYS A 87 -23.79 -20.42 8.03
CA LYS A 87 -24.11 -20.15 6.62
C LYS A 87 -23.25 -19.07 5.95
N ARG A 88 -22.44 -18.38 6.72
CA ARG A 88 -21.60 -17.30 6.20
C ARG A 88 -20.14 -17.67 6.29
N LEU A 89 -19.44 -17.53 5.18
CA LEU A 89 -17.99 -17.70 5.16
C LEU A 89 -17.32 -16.63 4.28
N VAL A 90 -16.10 -16.34 4.63
CA VAL A 90 -15.18 -15.52 3.81
C VAL A 90 -14.01 -16.38 3.44
N LEU A 91 -13.74 -16.46 2.17
CA LEU A 91 -12.59 -17.15 1.63
C LEU A 91 -11.54 -16.13 1.18
N TRP A 92 -10.37 -16.24 1.75
CA TRP A 92 -9.17 -15.53 1.33
C TRP A 92 -8.30 -16.47 0.51
N MET A 93 -7.93 -16.05 -0.69
CA MET A 93 -7.07 -16.84 -1.59
C MET A 93 -5.94 -15.98 -2.14
N VAL A 94 -4.78 -16.58 -2.23
CA VAL A 94 -3.61 -15.97 -2.90
C VAL A 94 -3.37 -16.72 -4.20
N ASN A 95 -3.48 -16.01 -5.31
CA ASN A 95 -3.22 -16.57 -6.63
C ASN A 95 -1.70 -16.66 -6.91
N ALA A 96 -1.32 -17.46 -7.88
CA ALA A 96 0.08 -17.66 -8.27
C ALA A 96 0.82 -16.36 -8.66
N ASN A 97 0.09 -15.35 -9.12
CA ASN A 97 0.64 -14.02 -9.44
C ASN A 97 0.76 -13.08 -8.21
N GLY A 98 0.46 -13.58 -7.00
CA GLY A 98 0.48 -12.78 -5.76
C GLY A 98 -0.74 -11.89 -5.53
N THR A 99 -1.76 -11.97 -6.39
CA THR A 99 -3.04 -11.28 -6.15
C THR A 99 -3.79 -11.95 -5.03
N VAL A 100 -4.24 -11.17 -4.05
CA VAL A 100 -5.08 -11.65 -2.95
C VAL A 100 -6.54 -11.41 -3.31
N ALA A 101 -7.35 -12.43 -3.21
CA ALA A 101 -8.79 -12.38 -3.41
C ALA A 101 -9.51 -12.67 -2.09
N ARG A 102 -10.54 -11.88 -1.80
CA ARG A 102 -11.49 -12.09 -0.71
C ARG A 102 -12.87 -12.34 -1.31
N MET A 103 -13.47 -13.44 -0.98
CA MET A 103 -14.79 -13.84 -1.50
C MET A 103 -15.75 -14.08 -0.34
N TRP A 104 -16.88 -13.39 -0.38
CA TRP A 104 -17.98 -13.60 0.55
C TRP A 104 -18.92 -14.65 -0.01
N GLN A 105 -19.26 -15.63 0.79
CA GLN A 105 -20.30 -16.58 0.49
C GLN A 105 -21.36 -16.54 1.60
N ASP A 106 -22.56 -16.10 1.25
CA ASP A 106 -23.71 -16.01 2.15
C ASP A 106 -24.85 -16.85 1.56
N GLY A 107 -24.84 -18.14 1.89
CA GLY A 107 -25.88 -19.10 1.53
C GLY A 107 -26.27 -19.18 0.06
N LYS A 108 -27.17 -18.29 -0.40
CA LYS A 108 -27.75 -18.30 -1.75
C LYS A 108 -27.16 -17.26 -2.71
N ASN A 109 -26.35 -16.33 -2.21
CA ASN A 109 -25.82 -15.25 -3.04
C ASN A 109 -24.49 -15.66 -3.64
N SER A 110 -24.31 -15.31 -4.93
CA SER A 110 -23.03 -15.46 -5.62
C SER A 110 -21.95 -14.67 -4.91
N PRO A 111 -20.75 -15.23 -4.76
CA PRO A 111 -19.65 -14.54 -4.12
C PRO A 111 -19.32 -13.24 -4.87
N ARG A 112 -19.16 -12.15 -4.13
CA ARG A 112 -18.63 -10.90 -4.67
C ARG A 112 -17.15 -10.84 -4.37
N PRO A 113 -16.28 -11.06 -5.35
CA PRO A 113 -14.85 -11.03 -5.12
C PRO A 113 -14.36 -9.59 -4.97
N GLN A 114 -13.50 -9.37 -3.99
CA GLN A 114 -12.69 -8.18 -3.83
C GLN A 114 -11.24 -8.57 -4.07
N TYR A 115 -10.52 -7.79 -4.87
CA TYR A 115 -9.16 -8.12 -5.27
C TYR A 115 -8.16 -7.05 -4.81
N TRP A 116 -7.01 -7.51 -4.35
CA TRP A 116 -5.84 -6.68 -4.13
C TRP A 116 -4.73 -7.17 -5.05
N PRO A 117 -4.20 -6.30 -5.93
CA PRO A 117 -3.11 -6.67 -6.81
C PRO A 117 -1.86 -6.99 -5.99
N ALA A 118 -1.07 -7.93 -6.43
CA ALA A 118 0.22 -8.45 -5.93
C ALA A 118 0.95 -7.63 -4.82
N LEU A 119 0.25 -7.34 -3.71
CA LEU A 119 0.76 -6.49 -2.62
C LEU A 119 1.68 -7.25 -1.66
N LEU A 120 1.48 -8.57 -1.56
CA LEU A 120 2.17 -9.44 -0.64
C LEU A 120 2.67 -10.67 -1.41
N PRO A 121 3.82 -10.56 -2.10
CA PRO A 121 4.37 -11.67 -2.86
C PRO A 121 4.69 -12.86 -1.95
N ALA A 122 4.35 -14.06 -2.42
CA ALA A 122 4.51 -15.32 -1.70
C ALA A 122 3.82 -15.31 -0.30
N LEU A 123 2.61 -14.71 -0.23
CA LEU A 123 1.82 -14.74 1.00
C LEU A 123 1.36 -16.19 1.28
N HIS A 124 1.67 -16.67 2.48
CA HIS A 124 1.23 -17.96 3.01
C HIS A 124 0.48 -17.75 4.31
N PHE A 125 -0.56 -18.53 4.49
CA PHE A 125 -1.33 -18.61 5.73
C PHE A 125 -0.90 -19.83 6.53
N HIS A 126 -0.78 -19.67 7.83
CA HIS A 126 -0.54 -20.76 8.77
C HIS A 126 -1.42 -20.54 10.02
N ILE A 127 -2.09 -21.58 10.50
CA ILE A 127 -2.82 -21.53 11.77
C ILE A 127 -1.93 -22.16 12.83
N THR A 128 -1.65 -21.42 13.89
CA THR A 128 -0.86 -21.89 15.03
C THR A 128 -1.64 -22.90 15.88
N ALA A 129 -0.96 -23.61 16.74
CA ALA A 129 -1.61 -24.54 17.69
C ALA A 129 -2.61 -23.82 18.63
N HIS A 130 -2.44 -22.51 18.83
CA HIS A 130 -3.34 -21.68 19.64
C HIS A 130 -4.53 -21.12 18.84
N GLY A 131 -4.61 -21.37 17.53
CA GLY A 131 -5.69 -20.88 16.68
C GLY A 131 -5.45 -19.50 16.07
N ASP A 132 -4.30 -18.89 16.28
CA ASP A 132 -3.93 -17.64 15.64
C ASP A 132 -3.52 -17.86 14.18
N VAL A 133 -3.75 -16.85 13.33
CA VAL A 133 -3.34 -16.89 11.93
C VAL A 133 -2.01 -16.16 11.77
N GLU A 134 -1.02 -16.88 11.28
CA GLU A 134 0.24 -16.29 10.87
C GLU A 134 0.26 -16.03 9.38
N LEU A 135 0.64 -14.82 9.05
CA LEU A 135 0.88 -14.35 7.69
C LEU A 135 2.39 -14.34 7.45
N ASN A 136 2.83 -15.04 6.43
CA ASN A 136 4.22 -15.02 6.00
C ASN A 136 4.29 -14.53 4.56
N TRP A 137 5.07 -13.49 4.28
CA TRP A 137 5.29 -12.96 2.92
C TRP A 137 6.69 -12.40 2.75
N LEU A 138 7.07 -12.11 1.50
CA LEU A 138 8.37 -11.54 1.18
C LEU A 138 8.28 -10.02 0.96
N VAL A 139 9.25 -9.28 1.49
CA VAL A 139 9.49 -7.87 1.18
C VAL A 139 10.93 -7.76 0.68
N GLY A 140 11.09 -7.74 -0.65
CA GLY A 140 12.40 -7.92 -1.27
C GLY A 140 12.95 -9.31 -0.94
N GLN A 141 14.09 -9.38 -0.25
CA GLN A 141 14.69 -10.64 0.21
C GLN A 141 14.36 -11.00 1.67
N ARG A 142 13.62 -10.14 2.37
CA ARG A 142 13.28 -10.38 3.78
C ARG A 142 11.93 -11.05 3.91
N ARG A 143 11.87 -12.11 4.70
CA ARG A 143 10.61 -12.73 5.13
C ARG A 143 10.02 -11.89 6.26
N VAL A 144 8.78 -11.48 6.09
CA VAL A 144 8.00 -10.76 7.11
C VAL A 144 6.95 -11.73 7.64
N ARG A 145 6.78 -11.73 8.95
CA ARG A 145 5.77 -12.53 9.66
C ARG A 145 4.89 -11.59 10.48
N GLU A 146 3.62 -11.80 10.42
CA GLU A 146 2.61 -11.09 11.23
C GLU A 146 1.63 -12.10 11.80
N THR A 147 1.31 -11.98 13.07
CA THR A 147 0.35 -12.85 13.75
C THR A 147 -0.94 -12.10 13.97
N LEU A 148 -2.05 -12.70 13.57
CA LEU A 148 -3.41 -12.20 13.77
C LEU A 148 -4.08 -13.06 14.82
N THR A 149 -4.40 -12.44 15.96
CA THR A 149 -5.00 -13.14 17.10
C THR A 149 -6.47 -13.43 16.83
N SER A 150 -6.88 -14.67 17.06
CA SER A 150 -8.28 -15.11 17.00
C SER A 150 -8.95 -14.93 18.37
N PRO A 151 -10.24 -14.58 18.43
CA PRO A 151 -10.97 -14.47 19.71
C PRO A 151 -11.04 -15.79 20.49
N MET A 152 -10.85 -16.93 19.82
CA MET A 152 -10.78 -18.23 20.49
C MET A 152 -9.59 -18.36 21.45
N THR A 153 -8.48 -17.67 21.16
CA THR A 153 -7.28 -17.67 22.01
C THR A 153 -7.50 -16.91 23.31
N GLN A 154 -8.27 -15.81 23.28
CA GLN A 154 -8.56 -15.00 24.46
C GLN A 154 -9.45 -15.72 25.47
N SER A 155 -10.33 -16.63 25.03
CA SER A 155 -11.19 -17.42 25.94
C SER A 155 -10.43 -18.50 26.69
N ALA A 156 -9.34 -19.01 26.13
CA ALA A 156 -8.52 -20.04 26.76
C ALA A 156 -7.64 -19.48 27.91
N GLU A 157 -7.15 -18.25 27.77
CA GLU A 157 -6.34 -17.59 28.81
C GLU A 157 -7.17 -17.14 30.02
N MET A 158 -8.43 -16.73 29.80
CA MET A 158 -9.33 -16.34 30.94
C MET A 158 -9.88 -17.51 31.72
N GLY A 159 -9.85 -18.73 31.17
CA GLY A 159 -10.33 -19.96 31.87
C GLY A 159 -9.29 -20.67 32.77
N SER A 160 -8.01 -20.31 32.68
CA SER A 160 -6.93 -20.95 33.43
C SER A 160 -6.56 -20.23 34.76
N GLY A 161 -7.31 -19.20 35.13
CA GLY A 161 -7.07 -18.37 36.33
C GLY A 161 -8.05 -18.58 37.49
N GLN A 162 -8.62 -19.78 37.68
CA GLN A 162 -9.39 -20.15 38.89
C GLN A 162 -8.77 -21.32 39.58
#